data_4ed8b6d5276714b4c1a565976f7e480f
#
_entry.id   4ed8b6d5276714b4c1a565976f7e480f
#
_cell.length_a   1.000
_cell.length_b   1.000
_cell.length_c   1.000
_cell.angle_alpha   90.00
_cell.angle_beta   90.00
_cell.angle_gamma   90.00
#
_symmetry.space_group_name_H-M   'P 1'
#
loop_
_entity.id
_entity.type
_entity.pdbx_description
1 polymer ?
#
loop_
_entity_poly.entity_id
_entity_poly.type
_entity_poly.pdbx_seq_one_letter_code
_entity_poly.pdbx_strand_id
1 'polypeptide(L)'
;MSVTNYFQNIKEATTSIFEGLTITMSHLIRKPVTIQYPDKTPRAVTDLMPERSRSWLRVEMDTCTACLNCEKACPIDCIRIGTEKEEGVGRVMTGFDIDMAKCMYCGLCTEPCPTGAIHFIPEFERSTYSLDQLMERFIPQGEKVAPYKPPKKEKSEGEGGDAGEDGAADQEESVTKE
;
A
#
# COMPACT_ATOMS: atom_id res chain seq x y z
N MET A 1 45.16 -13.47 -49.29
CA MET A 1 44.30 -12.36 -48.78
C MET A 1 44.63 -11.15 -49.61
N SER A 2 43.63 -10.57 -50.28
CA SER A 2 43.87 -9.41 -51.15
C SER A 2 44.07 -8.17 -50.28
N VAL A 3 45.02 -7.33 -50.63
CA VAL A 3 45.34 -6.05 -49.96
C VAL A 3 44.09 -5.16 -49.85
N THR A 4 43.20 -5.27 -50.82
CA THR A 4 41.93 -4.54 -50.88
C THR A 4 40.99 -4.95 -49.72
N ASN A 5 40.89 -6.24 -49.36
CA ASN A 5 40.08 -6.73 -48.26
C ASN A 5 40.60 -6.24 -46.89
N TYR A 6 41.93 -6.08 -46.78
CA TYR A 6 42.53 -5.55 -45.55
C TYR A 6 42.12 -4.11 -45.26
N PHE A 7 42.19 -3.24 -46.27
CA PHE A 7 41.76 -1.84 -46.12
C PHE A 7 40.26 -1.70 -45.94
N GLN A 8 39.44 -2.55 -46.55
CA GLN A 8 38.01 -2.56 -46.31
C GLN A 8 37.67 -2.95 -44.86
N ASN A 9 38.30 -4.00 -44.33
CA ASN A 9 38.11 -4.42 -42.94
C ASN A 9 38.51 -3.33 -41.93
N ILE A 10 39.60 -2.59 -42.20
CA ILE A 10 40.01 -1.46 -41.36
C ILE A 10 38.95 -0.34 -41.41
N LYS A 11 38.45 -0.02 -42.60
CA LYS A 11 37.41 0.99 -42.74
C LYS A 11 36.13 0.58 -41.99
N GLU A 12 35.69 -0.64 -42.14
CA GLU A 12 34.51 -1.15 -41.45
C GLU A 12 34.70 -1.15 -39.92
N ALA A 13 35.85 -1.59 -39.44
CA ALA A 13 36.20 -1.55 -38.03
C ALA A 13 36.19 -0.14 -37.45
N THR A 14 36.79 0.80 -38.14
CA THR A 14 36.83 2.22 -37.70
C THR A 14 35.45 2.85 -37.71
N THR A 15 34.63 2.65 -38.74
CA THR A 15 33.27 3.18 -38.79
C THR A 15 32.41 2.59 -37.67
N SER A 16 32.48 1.30 -37.44
CA SER A 16 31.74 0.62 -36.34
C SER A 16 32.13 1.17 -34.97
N ILE A 17 33.40 1.42 -34.71
CA ILE A 17 33.86 2.03 -33.46
C ILE A 17 33.29 3.45 -33.30
N PHE A 18 33.35 4.27 -34.34
CA PHE A 18 32.81 5.63 -34.32
C PHE A 18 31.28 5.65 -34.10
N GLU A 19 30.55 4.75 -34.74
CA GLU A 19 29.10 4.59 -34.52
C GLU A 19 28.78 4.25 -33.05
N GLY A 20 29.52 3.28 -32.48
CA GLY A 20 29.36 2.92 -31.07
C GLY A 20 29.69 4.08 -30.14
N LEU A 21 30.77 4.82 -30.38
CA LEU A 21 31.14 6.00 -29.59
C LEU A 21 30.09 7.12 -29.70
N THR A 22 29.53 7.32 -30.90
CA THR A 22 28.47 8.33 -31.10
C THR A 22 27.21 8.02 -30.27
N ILE A 23 26.82 6.76 -30.22
CA ILE A 23 25.66 6.31 -29.41
C ILE A 23 25.93 6.58 -27.94
N THR A 24 27.08 6.15 -27.41
CA THR A 24 27.42 6.36 -25.99
C THR A 24 27.55 7.85 -25.66
N MET A 25 28.13 8.66 -26.54
CA MET A 25 28.21 10.10 -26.36
C MET A 25 26.84 10.78 -26.36
N SER A 26 25.92 10.32 -27.20
CA SER A 26 24.54 10.82 -27.20
C SER A 26 23.81 10.55 -25.85
N HIS A 27 24.10 9.42 -25.24
CA HIS A 27 23.54 9.10 -23.90
C HIS A 27 24.17 9.93 -22.79
N LEU A 28 25.42 10.35 -22.91
CA LEU A 28 26.10 11.24 -21.96
C LEU A 28 25.43 12.62 -21.90
N ILE A 29 25.03 13.14 -23.08
CA ILE A 29 24.41 14.48 -23.19
C ILE A 29 22.90 14.44 -22.93
N ARG A 30 22.25 13.31 -23.19
CA ARG A 30 20.81 13.15 -22.99
C ARG A 30 20.45 13.17 -21.50
N LYS A 31 19.30 13.80 -21.18
CA LYS A 31 18.74 13.73 -19.83
C LYS A 31 18.53 12.25 -19.41
N PRO A 32 19.01 11.84 -18.24
CA PRO A 32 18.86 10.47 -17.78
C PRO A 32 17.37 10.09 -17.62
N VAL A 33 17.04 8.88 -18.05
CA VAL A 33 15.68 8.29 -17.91
C VAL A 33 15.51 7.63 -16.54
N THR A 34 16.64 7.20 -15.95
CA THR A 34 16.64 6.52 -14.65
C THR A 34 16.29 7.47 -13.51
N ILE A 35 15.41 7.04 -12.64
CA ILE A 35 15.09 7.72 -11.39
C ILE A 35 15.96 7.10 -10.30
N GLN A 36 16.78 7.91 -9.64
CA GLN A 36 17.64 7.46 -8.53
C GLN A 36 16.82 7.46 -7.24
N TYR A 37 16.10 6.39 -7.01
CA TYR A 37 15.33 6.17 -5.80
C TYR A 37 16.25 5.71 -4.65
N PRO A 38 16.08 6.22 -3.41
CA PRO A 38 15.12 7.25 -3.00
C PRO A 38 15.65 8.69 -3.12
N ASP A 39 16.97 8.89 -3.41
CA ASP A 39 17.70 10.15 -3.16
C ASP A 39 17.37 11.29 -4.12
N LYS A 40 17.16 10.96 -5.41
CA LYS A 40 16.94 11.95 -6.48
C LYS A 40 15.61 11.72 -7.18
N THR A 41 14.54 11.73 -6.44
CA THR A 41 13.19 11.67 -6.97
C THR A 41 12.69 13.08 -7.31
N PRO A 42 11.85 13.26 -8.35
CA PRO A 42 11.31 14.58 -8.73
C PRO A 42 10.34 15.15 -7.69
N ARG A 43 9.75 14.29 -6.85
CA ARG A 43 8.88 14.61 -5.72
C ARG A 43 9.23 13.72 -4.55
N ALA A 44 8.71 14.01 -3.36
CA ALA A 44 8.82 13.10 -2.22
C ALA A 44 8.27 11.72 -2.59
N VAL A 45 8.93 10.67 -2.15
CA VAL A 45 8.54 9.29 -2.52
C VAL A 45 7.13 8.97 -2.02
N THR A 46 6.75 9.52 -0.88
CA THR A 46 5.39 9.43 -0.32
C THR A 46 4.32 9.96 -1.26
N ASP A 47 4.63 11.05 -2.00
CA ASP A 47 3.71 11.66 -2.96
C ASP A 47 3.63 10.89 -4.29
N LEU A 48 4.63 10.04 -4.56
CA LEU A 48 4.68 9.18 -5.74
C LEU A 48 3.94 7.86 -5.52
N MET A 49 3.60 7.54 -4.27
CA MET A 49 2.90 6.31 -3.96
C MET A 49 1.43 6.39 -4.39
N PRO A 50 0.87 5.31 -4.96
CA PRO A 50 -0.55 5.26 -5.28
C PRO A 50 -1.39 5.29 -4.00
N GLU A 51 -2.59 5.88 -4.06
CA GLU A 51 -3.52 6.00 -2.92
C GLU A 51 -3.82 4.66 -2.23
N ARG A 52 -3.80 3.56 -2.99
CA ARG A 52 -4.02 2.21 -2.47
C ARG A 52 -2.72 1.44 -2.23
N SER A 53 -1.63 2.15 -1.91
CA SER A 53 -0.38 1.49 -1.54
C SER A 53 -0.54 0.75 -0.22
N ARG A 54 -0.04 -0.49 -0.18
CA ARG A 54 0.00 -1.30 1.04
C ARG A 54 1.35 -1.13 1.72
N SER A 55 1.58 0.05 2.30
CA SER A 55 2.85 0.41 2.92
C SER A 55 2.83 0.08 4.41
N TRP A 56 2.58 1.02 5.28
CA TRP A 56 2.57 0.80 6.72
C TRP A 56 1.14 0.86 7.28
N LEU A 57 0.81 -0.04 8.21
CA LEU A 57 -0.48 0.00 8.89
C LEU A 57 -0.46 1.01 10.02
N ARG A 58 -1.51 1.80 10.11
CA ARG A 58 -1.77 2.73 11.21
C ARG A 58 -3.17 2.51 11.76
N VAL A 59 -3.31 2.72 13.06
CA VAL A 59 -4.59 2.64 13.76
C VAL A 59 -4.88 3.98 14.42
N GLU A 60 -6.02 4.56 14.11
CA GLU A 60 -6.53 5.74 14.78
C GLU A 60 -7.41 5.30 15.96
N MET A 61 -6.86 5.47 17.15
CA MET A 61 -7.55 5.03 18.36
C MET A 61 -8.81 5.83 18.65
N ASP A 62 -8.86 7.09 18.21
CA ASP A 62 -10.01 7.99 18.38
C ASP A 62 -11.26 7.53 17.62
N THR A 63 -11.08 6.77 16.55
CA THR A 63 -12.17 6.25 15.70
C THR A 63 -12.41 4.76 15.90
N CYS A 64 -11.58 4.07 16.70
CA CYS A 64 -11.67 2.64 16.92
C CYS A 64 -12.83 2.25 17.84
N THR A 65 -13.71 1.36 17.36
CA THR A 65 -14.90 0.87 18.11
C THR A 65 -14.64 -0.38 18.94
N ALA A 66 -13.42 -0.89 19.01
CA ALA A 66 -13.07 -2.14 19.68
C ALA A 66 -13.91 -3.37 19.25
N CYS A 67 -14.25 -3.44 17.96
CA CYS A 67 -15.11 -4.51 17.44
C CYS A 67 -14.39 -5.86 17.23
N LEU A 68 -13.05 -5.89 17.29
CA LEU A 68 -12.19 -7.08 17.11
C LEU A 68 -12.27 -7.71 15.70
N ASN A 69 -12.90 -7.06 14.73
CA ASN A 69 -13.02 -7.62 13.39
C ASN A 69 -11.67 -7.70 12.67
N CYS A 70 -10.80 -6.71 12.88
CA CYS A 70 -9.45 -6.70 12.28
C CYS A 70 -8.56 -7.84 12.82
N GLU A 71 -8.67 -8.17 14.11
CA GLU A 71 -7.97 -9.31 14.73
C GLU A 71 -8.44 -10.63 14.13
N LYS A 72 -9.76 -10.83 14.01
CA LYS A 72 -10.35 -12.04 13.43
C LYS A 72 -10.09 -12.20 11.93
N ALA A 73 -9.97 -11.09 11.21
CA ALA A 73 -9.71 -11.11 9.78
C ALA A 73 -8.23 -11.34 9.43
N CYS A 74 -7.33 -11.29 10.41
CA CYS A 74 -5.92 -11.49 10.18
C CYS A 74 -5.60 -12.99 10.01
N PRO A 75 -5.11 -13.45 8.84
CA PRO A 75 -4.87 -14.87 8.59
C PRO A 75 -3.63 -15.42 9.32
N ILE A 76 -2.76 -14.55 9.83
CA ILE A 76 -1.50 -14.90 10.49
C ILE A 76 -1.44 -14.45 11.95
N ASP A 77 -2.56 -14.00 12.51
CA ASP A 77 -2.69 -13.58 13.92
C ASP A 77 -1.62 -12.57 14.36
N CYS A 78 -1.29 -11.59 13.48
CA CYS A 78 -0.32 -10.54 13.81
C CYS A 78 -0.93 -9.37 14.60
N ILE A 79 -2.25 -9.27 14.71
CA ILE A 79 -2.97 -8.25 15.46
C ILE A 79 -3.47 -8.83 16.76
N ARG A 80 -3.20 -8.14 17.87
CA ARG A 80 -3.66 -8.53 19.20
C ARG A 80 -4.33 -7.35 19.88
N ILE A 81 -5.55 -7.53 20.33
CA ILE A 81 -6.34 -6.49 20.99
C ILE A 81 -6.73 -6.94 22.39
N GLY A 82 -6.13 -6.32 23.39
CA GLY A 82 -6.52 -6.49 24.78
C GLY A 82 -7.81 -5.73 25.07
N THR A 83 -8.82 -6.40 25.63
CA THR A 83 -10.07 -5.73 26.02
C THR A 83 -10.50 -6.16 27.40
N GLU A 84 -10.95 -5.21 28.22
CA GLU A 84 -11.57 -5.45 29.53
C GLU A 84 -13.00 -4.92 29.53
N LYS A 85 -13.83 -5.50 30.37
CA LYS A 85 -15.20 -4.99 30.61
C LYS A 85 -15.16 -4.08 31.82
N GLU A 86 -15.56 -2.84 31.67
CA GLU A 86 -15.66 -1.88 32.74
C GLU A 86 -17.16 -1.55 32.99
N GLU A 87 -17.59 -1.55 34.25
CA GLU A 87 -18.97 -1.28 34.62
C GLU A 87 -19.32 0.17 34.23
N GLY A 88 -20.36 0.33 33.40
CA GLY A 88 -20.85 1.64 32.93
C GLY A 88 -20.30 2.12 31.58
N VAL A 89 -19.11 1.72 31.15
CA VAL A 89 -18.50 2.12 29.87
C VAL A 89 -18.62 1.02 28.82
N GLY A 90 -18.65 -0.24 29.25
CA GLY A 90 -18.69 -1.40 28.39
C GLY A 90 -17.31 -2.01 28.15
N ARG A 91 -16.99 -2.30 26.90
CA ARG A 91 -15.67 -2.86 26.53
C ARG A 91 -14.65 -1.74 26.39
N VAL A 92 -13.56 -1.79 27.13
CA VAL A 92 -12.45 -0.84 27.10
C VAL A 92 -11.22 -1.55 26.55
N MET A 93 -10.45 -0.88 25.70
CA MET A 93 -9.20 -1.42 25.16
C MET A 93 -8.06 -1.16 26.12
N THR A 94 -7.32 -2.22 26.46
CA THR A 94 -6.12 -2.18 27.31
C THR A 94 -4.83 -2.34 26.54
N GLY A 95 -4.93 -2.74 25.27
CA GLY A 95 -3.79 -2.90 24.38
C GLY A 95 -4.25 -3.05 22.94
N PHE A 96 -3.48 -2.52 22.02
CA PHE A 96 -3.62 -2.73 20.57
C PHE A 96 -2.24 -2.86 19.98
N ASP A 97 -1.85 -4.08 19.68
CA ASP A 97 -0.52 -4.41 19.21
C ASP A 97 -0.59 -5.05 17.83
N ILE A 98 0.29 -4.61 16.93
CA ILE A 98 0.47 -5.21 15.60
C ILE A 98 1.93 -5.65 15.46
N ASP A 99 2.14 -6.94 15.19
CA ASP A 99 3.46 -7.49 14.88
C ASP A 99 3.75 -7.29 13.38
N MET A 100 4.41 -6.17 13.07
CA MET A 100 4.76 -5.80 11.70
C MET A 100 5.83 -6.72 11.09
N ALA A 101 6.60 -7.42 11.92
CA ALA A 101 7.57 -8.41 11.43
C ALA A 101 6.90 -9.65 10.83
N LYS A 102 5.68 -9.98 11.29
CA LYS A 102 4.88 -11.08 10.74
C LYS A 102 3.87 -10.61 9.69
N CYS A 103 3.51 -9.34 9.71
CA CYS A 103 2.47 -8.80 8.84
C CYS A 103 2.84 -8.99 7.36
N MET A 104 1.93 -9.59 6.59
CA MET A 104 2.09 -9.77 5.14
C MET A 104 1.49 -8.63 4.30
N TYR A 105 1.06 -7.56 4.93
CA TYR A 105 0.50 -6.35 4.28
C TYR A 105 -0.65 -6.65 3.31
N CYS A 106 -1.46 -7.67 3.58
CA CYS A 106 -2.54 -8.10 2.69
C CYS A 106 -3.74 -7.15 2.64
N GLY A 107 -3.98 -6.37 3.72
CA GLY A 107 -5.09 -5.42 3.81
C GLY A 107 -6.42 -6.01 4.28
N LEU A 108 -6.49 -7.32 4.55
CA LEU A 108 -7.74 -7.96 5.01
C LEU A 108 -8.27 -7.41 6.34
N CYS A 109 -7.44 -6.78 7.15
CA CYS A 109 -7.85 -6.15 8.41
C CYS A 109 -8.53 -4.79 8.20
N THR A 110 -8.26 -4.10 7.07
CA THR A 110 -8.83 -2.78 6.79
C THR A 110 -10.26 -2.87 6.25
N GLU A 111 -10.59 -3.94 5.52
CA GLU A 111 -11.90 -4.14 4.89
C GLU A 111 -13.07 -4.26 5.89
N PRO A 112 -12.98 -5.09 6.95
CA PRO A 112 -14.08 -5.27 7.90
C PRO A 112 -14.17 -4.16 8.95
N CYS A 113 -13.31 -3.14 8.89
CA CYS A 113 -13.33 -2.03 9.84
C CYS A 113 -14.48 -1.07 9.53
N PRO A 114 -15.50 -0.95 10.40
CA PRO A 114 -16.68 -0.15 10.10
C PRO A 114 -16.41 1.37 10.12
N THR A 115 -15.36 1.79 10.80
CA THR A 115 -14.98 3.20 10.92
C THR A 115 -13.75 3.60 10.11
N GLY A 116 -13.06 2.62 9.49
CA GLY A 116 -11.80 2.86 8.82
C GLY A 116 -10.63 3.19 9.76
N ALA A 117 -10.76 2.90 11.05
CA ALA A 117 -9.75 3.19 12.06
C ALA A 117 -8.39 2.56 11.74
N ILE A 118 -8.36 1.37 11.13
CA ILE A 118 -7.14 0.73 10.66
C ILE A 118 -7.02 0.95 9.15
N HIS A 119 -5.92 1.55 8.73
CA HIS A 119 -5.66 1.90 7.33
C HIS A 119 -4.17 1.88 7.01
N PHE A 120 -3.83 1.90 5.72
CA PHE A 120 -2.46 2.05 5.26
C PHE A 120 -2.09 3.53 5.10
N ILE A 121 -0.87 3.86 5.52
CA ILE A 121 -0.27 5.17 5.31
C ILE A 121 0.89 5.05 4.31
N PRO A 122 1.23 6.10 3.55
CA PRO A 122 2.29 6.06 2.54
C PRO A 122 3.71 6.11 3.14
N GLU A 123 3.90 5.60 4.35
CA GLU A 123 5.20 5.42 4.98
C GLU A 123 5.73 4.00 4.67
N PHE A 124 6.98 3.91 4.23
CA PHE A 124 7.60 2.62 3.88
C PHE A 124 9.01 2.44 4.46
N GLU A 125 9.64 3.52 4.94
CA GLU A 125 10.99 3.48 5.52
C GLU A 125 10.93 3.09 6.99
N ARG A 126 10.84 1.78 7.25
CA ARG A 126 10.74 1.19 8.60
C ARG A 126 11.74 0.07 8.84
N SER A 127 12.91 0.15 8.20
CA SER A 127 13.99 -0.80 8.45
C SER A 127 14.57 -0.61 9.86
N THR A 128 14.69 -1.69 10.61
CA THR A 128 15.20 -1.67 11.99
C THR A 128 16.18 -2.82 12.21
N TYR A 129 17.03 -2.69 13.21
CA TYR A 129 18.00 -3.73 13.59
C TYR A 129 17.41 -4.79 14.53
N SER A 130 16.29 -4.48 15.21
CA SER A 130 15.67 -5.34 16.21
C SER A 130 14.21 -5.60 15.86
N LEU A 131 13.77 -6.85 16.02
CA LEU A 131 12.38 -7.25 15.79
C LEU A 131 11.41 -6.59 16.77
N ASP A 132 11.86 -6.27 17.97
CA ASP A 132 11.03 -5.61 18.98
C ASP A 132 10.56 -4.22 18.54
N GLN A 133 11.33 -3.55 17.69
CA GLN A 133 10.99 -2.25 17.13
C GLN A 133 9.91 -2.34 16.04
N LEU A 134 9.66 -3.53 15.51
CA LEU A 134 8.58 -3.80 14.55
C LEU A 134 7.26 -4.19 15.24
N MET A 135 7.26 -4.27 16.58
CA MET A 135 6.03 -4.41 17.35
C MET A 135 5.42 -3.02 17.58
N GLU A 136 4.43 -2.67 16.77
CA GLU A 136 3.71 -1.41 16.92
C GLU A 136 2.66 -1.52 18.03
N ARG A 137 2.81 -0.69 19.06
CA ARG A 137 1.90 -0.60 20.19
C ARG A 137 1.17 0.74 20.14
N PHE A 138 -0.11 0.70 19.86
CA PHE A 138 -0.94 1.91 19.74
C PHE A 138 -1.49 2.39 21.07
N ILE A 139 -1.53 1.52 22.07
CA ILE A 139 -1.93 1.85 23.44
C ILE A 139 -0.73 1.60 24.35
N PRO A 140 -0.23 2.60 25.08
CA PRO A 140 0.81 2.43 26.07
C PRO A 140 0.40 1.45 27.18
N GLN A 141 1.34 0.71 27.73
CA GLN A 141 1.06 -0.24 28.81
C GLN A 141 0.51 0.48 30.05
N GLY A 142 -0.67 0.04 30.51
CA GLY A 142 -1.34 0.62 31.68
C GLY A 142 -2.34 1.72 31.36
N GLU A 143 -2.46 2.14 30.13
CA GLU A 143 -3.47 3.09 29.67
C GLU A 143 -4.69 2.36 29.13
N LYS A 144 -5.90 2.89 29.41
CA LYS A 144 -7.15 2.34 28.92
C LYS A 144 -7.82 3.35 27.99
N VAL A 145 -8.18 2.90 26.81
CA VAL A 145 -8.85 3.72 25.81
C VAL A 145 -10.30 3.26 25.65
N ALA A 146 -11.23 4.21 25.83
CA ALA A 146 -12.63 3.95 25.62
C ALA A 146 -12.93 3.81 24.12
N PRO A 147 -13.80 2.86 23.71
CA PRO A 147 -14.16 2.67 22.32
C PRO A 147 -14.95 3.86 21.79
N TYR A 148 -14.67 4.23 20.53
CA TYR A 148 -15.46 5.23 19.82
C TYR A 148 -16.92 4.77 19.68
N LYS A 149 -17.86 5.61 20.07
CA LYS A 149 -19.28 5.41 19.87
C LYS A 149 -19.73 6.32 18.73
N PRO A 150 -20.00 5.78 17.53
CA PRO A 150 -20.53 6.60 16.45
C PRO A 150 -21.85 7.25 16.89
N PRO A 151 -22.10 8.51 16.49
CA PRO A 151 -23.36 9.17 16.79
C PRO A 151 -24.50 8.31 16.22
N LYS A 152 -25.53 8.05 17.03
CA LYS A 152 -26.71 7.32 16.56
C LYS A 152 -27.31 8.09 15.39
N LYS A 153 -27.26 7.50 14.19
CA LYS A 153 -28.07 8.00 13.08
C LYS A 153 -29.52 7.91 13.54
N GLU A 154 -30.18 9.05 13.69
CA GLU A 154 -31.62 9.10 13.83
C GLU A 154 -32.18 8.37 12.60
N LYS A 155 -32.96 7.32 12.86
CA LYS A 155 -33.68 6.60 11.82
C LYS A 155 -34.67 7.61 11.24
N SER A 156 -34.41 8.12 10.05
CA SER A 156 -35.46 8.69 9.24
C SER A 156 -36.43 7.56 8.88
N GLU A 157 -37.56 7.54 9.56
CA GLU A 157 -38.72 6.80 9.13
C GLU A 157 -39.18 7.45 7.81
N GLY A 158 -39.22 6.68 6.76
CA GLY A 158 -39.64 7.17 5.45
C GLY A 158 -39.56 6.05 4.43
N GLU A 159 -40.67 5.38 4.31
CA GLU A 159 -41.37 4.91 3.10
C GLU A 159 -40.77 3.78 2.29
N GLY A 160 -41.58 2.75 2.27
CA GLY A 160 -41.53 1.60 1.39
C GLY A 160 -41.96 1.94 -0.05
N GLY A 161 -41.63 1.06 -0.96
CA GLY A 161 -41.99 1.05 -2.36
C GLY A 161 -40.92 0.27 -3.10
N ASP A 162 -41.21 -0.85 -3.37
CA ASP A 162 -41.80 -1.60 -4.45
C ASP A 162 -40.75 -2.32 -5.32
N ALA A 163 -41.05 -3.54 -5.54
CA ALA A 163 -40.33 -4.51 -6.35
C ALA A 163 -40.37 -4.12 -7.85
N GLY A 164 -39.30 -4.40 -8.54
CA GLY A 164 -39.21 -4.35 -9.99
C GLY A 164 -38.13 -5.30 -10.47
N GLU A 165 -38.56 -6.44 -10.93
CA GLU A 165 -37.83 -7.48 -11.63
C GLU A 165 -37.33 -6.99 -13.02
N ASP A 166 -36.40 -7.76 -13.54
CA ASP A 166 -36.07 -8.00 -14.93
C ASP A 166 -35.03 -7.12 -15.64
N GLY A 167 -34.09 -7.85 -16.23
CA GLY A 167 -33.36 -7.42 -17.40
C GLY A 167 -31.92 -7.88 -17.53
N ALA A 168 -31.73 -9.15 -17.83
CA ALA A 168 -30.49 -9.63 -18.44
C ALA A 168 -30.32 -9.01 -19.84
N ALA A 169 -29.12 -8.55 -20.14
CA ALA A 169 -28.66 -8.44 -21.54
C ALA A 169 -27.14 -8.52 -21.58
N ASP A 170 -26.67 -9.64 -22.09
CA ASP A 170 -25.37 -9.85 -22.70
C ASP A 170 -25.07 -8.79 -23.75
N GLN A 171 -23.84 -8.29 -23.76
CA GLN A 171 -23.20 -7.87 -25.02
C GLN A 171 -21.68 -8.12 -24.92
N GLU A 172 -21.31 -9.26 -25.52
CA GLU A 172 -20.00 -9.46 -26.15
C GLU A 172 -19.88 -8.51 -27.35
N GLU A 173 -18.76 -7.80 -27.44
CA GLU A 173 -18.19 -7.41 -28.76
C GLU A 173 -16.72 -7.04 -28.53
N SER A 174 -15.87 -7.92 -28.90
CA SER A 174 -15.04 -8.07 -30.10
C SER A 174 -13.83 -7.14 -30.16
N VAL A 175 -12.72 -7.82 -29.98
CA VAL A 175 -11.36 -7.46 -30.38
C VAL A 175 -11.27 -7.14 -31.86
N THR A 176 -10.68 -6.03 -32.24
CA THR A 176 -9.92 -5.90 -33.50
C THR A 176 -8.76 -4.92 -33.34
N LYS A 177 -7.63 -5.47 -33.53
CA LYS A 177 -6.36 -5.07 -34.21
C LYS A 177 -6.35 -3.70 -34.92
N GLU A 178 -5.39 -2.87 -34.57
CA GLU A 178 -4.34 -2.40 -35.50
C GLU A 178 -3.13 -1.92 -34.69
#